data_9448c27b859c68d529bb7632a99feb65
#
_entry.id   9448c27b859c68d529bb7632a99feb65
#
_cell.length_a   1.000
_cell.length_b   1.000
_cell.length_c   1.000
_cell.angle_alpha   90.00
_cell.angle_beta   90.00
_cell.angle_gamma   90.00
#
_symmetry.space_group_name_H-M   'P 1'
#
loop_
_entity.id
_entity.type
_entity.pdbx_description
1 polymer ?
#
loop_
_entity_poly.entity_id
_entity_poly.type
_entity_poly.pdbx_seq_one_letter_code
_entity_poly.pdbx_strand_id
1 'polypeptide(L)'
;VRVIVKLVSSRGIGTIAVGVAKAGADIINIAGNTGGTGAASVTSLKYTGRAAEIGIAEVHQALLANGLRDKVVLRCSGAHQTGSDVVKSALLGADSFEFGTTALMMLKCVMAKNCNVKCPAGLTTNPEVFDGDPRALAQYFLNVAQEVREILAELGIPSLREARGKVNFLHLLDHPASVGQLDVRAMLAEVEEYRVEKPVYLQSDYYLDDKFIRKIRQSIFEENAGQVTISHADALT
;
A
#
# COMPACT_ATOMS: atom_id res chain seq x y z
N VAL A 1 12.67 6.28 -13.28
CA VAL A 1 12.46 5.68 -11.96
C VAL A 1 11.02 5.90 -11.57
N ARG A 2 10.35 4.88 -11.02
CA ARG A 2 8.99 5.02 -10.46
C ARG A 2 9.08 5.22 -8.96
N VAL A 3 8.30 6.16 -8.44
CA VAL A 3 8.24 6.47 -7.01
C VAL A 3 7.04 5.77 -6.38
N ILE A 4 7.31 4.95 -5.38
CA ILE A 4 6.27 4.26 -4.58
C ILE A 4 6.27 4.88 -3.19
N VAL A 5 5.11 5.38 -2.75
CA VAL A 5 4.93 5.93 -1.40
C VAL A 5 4.00 5.01 -0.63
N LYS A 6 4.46 4.48 0.50
CA LYS A 6 3.66 3.66 1.41
C LYS A 6 3.08 4.50 2.53
N LEU A 7 1.76 4.44 2.68
CA LEU A 7 1.00 5.17 3.69
C LEU A 7 0.19 4.17 4.53
N VAL A 8 0.04 4.48 5.81
CA VAL A 8 -0.81 3.68 6.69
C VAL A 8 -2.26 4.15 6.61
N SER A 9 -3.21 3.24 6.60
CA SER A 9 -4.65 3.53 6.69
C SER A 9 -4.95 4.23 8.03
N SER A 10 -4.97 5.54 8.02
CA SER A 10 -5.25 6.40 9.17
C SER A 10 -6.35 7.41 8.83
N ARG A 11 -6.88 8.10 9.83
CA ARG A 11 -7.87 9.16 9.60
C ARG A 11 -7.28 10.26 8.72
N GLY A 12 -8.00 10.67 7.66
CA GLY A 12 -7.58 11.72 6.74
C GLY A 12 -6.55 11.27 5.70
N ILE A 13 -6.37 9.96 5.54
CA ILE A 13 -5.42 9.39 4.57
C ILE A 13 -5.73 9.82 3.13
N GLY A 14 -6.99 10.05 2.81
CA GLY A 14 -7.40 10.54 1.48
C GLY A 14 -6.76 11.89 1.14
N THR A 15 -6.78 12.84 2.07
CA THR A 15 -6.13 14.15 1.89
C THR A 15 -4.61 14.01 1.72
N ILE A 16 -3.98 13.17 2.53
CA ILE A 16 -2.54 12.89 2.43
C ILE A 16 -2.20 12.27 1.07
N ALA A 17 -2.99 11.30 0.61
CA ALA A 17 -2.78 10.64 -0.67
C ALA A 17 -2.94 11.61 -1.86
N VAL A 18 -3.88 12.54 -1.80
CA VAL A 18 -4.02 13.61 -2.79
C VAL A 18 -2.76 14.48 -2.84
N GLY A 19 -2.19 14.86 -1.69
CA GLY A 19 -0.92 15.59 -1.61
C GLY A 19 0.25 14.79 -2.22
N VAL A 20 0.34 13.50 -1.88
CA VAL A 20 1.37 12.58 -2.40
C VAL A 20 1.25 12.40 -3.93
N ALA A 21 0.01 12.27 -4.45
CA ALA A 21 -0.23 12.20 -5.89
C ALA A 21 0.19 13.50 -6.61
N LYS A 22 -0.12 14.67 -6.03
CA LYS A 22 0.31 15.98 -6.54
C LYS A 22 1.82 16.15 -6.51
N ALA A 23 2.50 15.56 -5.54
CA ALA A 23 3.96 15.56 -5.45
C ALA A 23 4.64 14.61 -6.46
N GLY A 24 3.88 13.88 -7.28
CA GLY A 24 4.40 13.09 -8.39
C GLY A 24 4.69 11.62 -8.07
N ALA A 25 4.07 11.05 -7.03
CA ALA A 25 4.14 9.62 -6.81
C ALA A 25 3.44 8.84 -7.95
N ASP A 26 4.06 7.75 -8.40
CA ASP A 26 3.48 6.85 -9.40
C ASP A 26 2.56 5.80 -8.77
N ILE A 27 2.92 5.34 -7.58
CA ILE A 27 2.18 4.30 -6.85
C ILE A 27 1.99 4.75 -5.41
N ILE A 28 0.76 4.70 -4.93
CA ILE A 28 0.43 4.90 -3.52
C ILE A 28 0.01 3.55 -2.94
N ASN A 29 0.78 3.06 -1.97
CA ASN A 29 0.51 1.80 -1.29
C ASN A 29 -0.15 2.06 0.06
N ILE A 30 -1.41 1.71 0.21
CA ILE A 30 -2.16 1.83 1.46
C ILE A 30 -2.02 0.54 2.26
N ALA A 31 -1.40 0.65 3.42
CA ALA A 31 -1.23 -0.45 4.35
C ALA A 31 -2.27 -0.40 5.48
N GLY A 32 -2.88 -1.54 5.75
CA GLY A 32 -3.77 -1.71 6.91
C GLY A 32 -3.01 -1.97 8.21
N ASN A 33 -3.77 -2.16 9.28
CA ASN A 33 -3.25 -2.46 10.62
C ASN A 33 -2.85 -3.93 10.83
N THR A 34 -3.10 -4.79 9.85
CA THR A 34 -2.84 -6.24 9.94
C THR A 34 -1.43 -6.63 9.50
N GLY A 35 -0.71 -5.71 8.85
CA GLY A 35 0.65 -5.92 8.39
C GLY A 35 1.70 -5.52 9.43
N GLY A 36 2.95 -5.58 9.00
CA GLY A 36 4.12 -5.18 9.76
C GLY A 36 5.16 -6.28 9.84
N THR A 37 6.32 -5.94 10.40
CA THR A 37 7.36 -6.95 10.65
C THR A 37 6.95 -7.90 11.75
N GLY A 38 7.34 -9.19 11.64
CA GLY A 38 7.12 -10.18 12.70
C GLY A 38 7.76 -9.80 14.04
N ALA A 39 8.78 -8.94 14.02
CA ALA A 39 9.48 -8.42 15.21
C ALA A 39 8.86 -7.12 15.75
N ALA A 40 7.78 -6.61 15.17
CA ALA A 40 7.15 -5.40 15.66
C ALA A 40 6.60 -5.57 17.09
N SER A 41 6.68 -4.49 17.88
CA SER A 41 6.12 -4.48 19.23
C SER A 41 4.59 -4.66 19.19
N VAL A 42 4.03 -5.25 20.25
CA VAL A 42 2.59 -5.48 20.39
C VAL A 42 1.79 -4.17 20.29
N THR A 43 2.34 -3.08 20.78
CA THR A 43 1.72 -1.74 20.69
C THR A 43 1.58 -1.28 19.25
N SER A 44 2.63 -1.44 18.44
CA SER A 44 2.57 -1.12 17.01
C SER A 44 1.56 -2.00 16.26
N LEU A 45 1.54 -3.30 16.53
CA LEU A 45 0.62 -4.24 15.89
C LEU A 45 -0.85 -3.98 16.23
N LYS A 46 -1.15 -3.52 17.45
CA LYS A 46 -2.52 -3.32 17.91
C LYS A 46 -3.09 -1.93 17.62
N TYR A 47 -2.23 -0.90 17.62
CA TYR A 47 -2.69 0.48 17.68
C TYR A 47 -2.26 1.35 16.49
N THR A 48 -1.61 0.78 15.49
CA THR A 48 -1.20 1.51 14.29
C THR A 48 -2.14 1.20 13.14
N GLY A 49 -2.81 2.24 12.65
CA GLY A 49 -3.67 2.14 11.47
C GLY A 49 -5.07 1.57 11.72
N ARG A 50 -5.81 1.50 10.63
CA ARG A 50 -7.16 0.92 10.53
C ARG A 50 -7.12 -0.20 9.48
N ALA A 51 -8.23 -0.90 9.28
CA ALA A 51 -8.37 -1.86 8.17
C ALA A 51 -8.02 -1.21 6.83
N ALA A 52 -7.32 -1.96 5.97
CA ALA A 52 -6.88 -1.46 4.66
C ALA A 52 -8.06 -1.05 3.78
N GLU A 53 -9.17 -1.75 3.88
CA GLU A 53 -10.40 -1.52 3.14
C GLU A 53 -10.94 -0.10 3.35
N ILE A 54 -10.91 0.38 4.61
CA ILE A 54 -11.31 1.75 4.94
C ILE A 54 -10.38 2.76 4.26
N GLY A 55 -9.06 2.52 4.34
CA GLY A 55 -8.06 3.40 3.74
C GLY A 55 -8.12 3.44 2.22
N ILE A 56 -8.32 2.30 1.58
CA ILE A 56 -8.44 2.20 0.12
C ILE A 56 -9.67 2.96 -0.38
N ALA A 57 -10.83 2.74 0.25
CA ALA A 57 -12.05 3.44 -0.12
C ALA A 57 -11.91 4.97 0.04
N GLU A 58 -11.39 5.43 1.18
CA GLU A 58 -11.16 6.86 1.45
C GLU A 58 -10.20 7.48 0.41
N VAL A 59 -9.09 6.80 0.09
CA VAL A 59 -8.11 7.29 -0.88
C VAL A 59 -8.66 7.28 -2.30
N HIS A 60 -9.34 6.22 -2.69
CA HIS A 60 -9.97 6.11 -4.01
C HIS A 60 -10.96 7.26 -4.24
N GLN A 61 -11.87 7.50 -3.29
CA GLN A 61 -12.85 8.58 -3.34
C GLN A 61 -12.18 9.96 -3.38
N ALA A 62 -11.16 10.19 -2.54
CA ALA A 62 -10.44 11.45 -2.51
C ALA A 62 -9.69 11.74 -3.82
N LEU A 63 -9.06 10.72 -4.42
CA LEU A 63 -8.38 10.87 -5.72
C LEU A 63 -9.37 11.12 -6.86
N LEU A 64 -10.54 10.46 -6.87
CA LEU A 64 -11.61 10.73 -7.84
C LEU A 64 -12.10 12.18 -7.72
N ALA A 65 -12.45 12.61 -6.50
CA ALA A 65 -12.95 13.96 -6.24
C ALA A 65 -11.94 15.07 -6.59
N ASN A 66 -10.66 14.74 -6.75
CA ASN A 66 -9.59 15.67 -7.12
C ASN A 66 -9.06 15.46 -8.55
N GLY A 67 -9.66 14.59 -9.37
CA GLY A 67 -9.24 14.32 -10.75
C GLY A 67 -7.83 13.69 -10.85
N LEU A 68 -7.39 12.98 -9.82
CA LEU A 68 -6.06 12.40 -9.73
C LEU A 68 -6.06 10.88 -9.79
N ARG A 69 -7.25 10.24 -9.83
CA ARG A 69 -7.34 8.79 -9.69
C ARG A 69 -6.57 8.02 -10.76
N ASP A 70 -6.57 8.50 -12.01
CA ASP A 70 -5.88 7.85 -13.12
C ASP A 70 -4.39 8.22 -13.23
N LYS A 71 -3.90 9.10 -12.35
CA LYS A 71 -2.50 9.51 -12.32
C LYS A 71 -1.61 8.58 -11.51
N VAL A 72 -2.20 7.78 -10.63
CA VAL A 72 -1.48 6.90 -9.71
C VAL A 72 -2.06 5.48 -9.75
N VAL A 73 -1.19 4.52 -9.52
CA VAL A 73 -1.60 3.15 -9.19
C VAL A 73 -1.86 3.08 -7.69
N LEU A 74 -3.08 2.72 -7.31
CA LEU A 74 -3.43 2.53 -5.91
C LEU A 74 -3.25 1.06 -5.53
N ARG A 75 -2.32 0.79 -4.60
CA ARG A 75 -2.02 -0.55 -4.11
C ARG A 75 -2.61 -0.76 -2.73
N CYS A 76 -3.21 -1.92 -2.51
CA CYS A 76 -3.72 -2.34 -1.22
C CYS A 76 -2.77 -3.36 -0.57
N SER A 77 -2.39 -3.10 0.69
CA SER A 77 -1.62 -4.00 1.54
C SER A 77 -2.41 -4.25 2.83
N GLY A 78 -3.17 -5.34 2.89
CA GLY A 78 -4.07 -5.58 4.02
C GLY A 78 -4.47 -7.03 4.20
N ALA A 79 -3.52 -7.90 4.54
CA ALA A 79 -3.78 -9.31 4.87
C ALA A 79 -4.52 -10.11 3.79
N HIS A 80 -4.29 -9.82 2.52
CA HIS A 80 -4.86 -10.61 1.43
C HIS A 80 -4.45 -12.08 1.53
N GLN A 81 -5.44 -12.96 1.45
CA GLN A 81 -5.25 -14.41 1.54
C GLN A 81 -5.95 -15.16 0.40
N THR A 82 -7.02 -14.62 -0.14
CA THR A 82 -7.90 -15.27 -1.11
C THR A 82 -8.17 -14.37 -2.31
N GLY A 83 -8.71 -14.94 -3.38
CA GLY A 83 -9.20 -14.17 -4.52
C GLY A 83 -10.36 -13.24 -4.14
N SER A 84 -11.19 -13.66 -3.18
CA SER A 84 -12.26 -12.83 -2.62
C SER A 84 -11.74 -11.53 -1.99
N ASP A 85 -10.60 -11.58 -1.24
CA ASP A 85 -10.00 -10.39 -0.67
C ASP A 85 -9.49 -9.44 -1.76
N VAL A 86 -8.91 -9.99 -2.82
CA VAL A 86 -8.45 -9.24 -4.00
C VAL A 86 -9.62 -8.53 -4.68
N VAL A 87 -10.70 -9.26 -4.97
CA VAL A 87 -11.87 -8.67 -5.63
C VAL A 87 -12.54 -7.60 -4.78
N LYS A 88 -12.72 -7.83 -3.47
CA LYS A 88 -13.25 -6.81 -2.55
C LYS A 88 -12.40 -5.54 -2.54
N SER A 89 -11.08 -5.68 -2.48
CA SER A 89 -10.17 -4.54 -2.51
C SER A 89 -10.21 -3.80 -3.86
N ALA A 90 -10.38 -4.51 -4.99
CA ALA A 90 -10.58 -3.91 -6.29
C ALA A 90 -11.90 -3.14 -6.37
N LEU A 91 -13.00 -3.73 -5.88
CA LEU A 91 -14.31 -3.06 -5.82
C LEU A 91 -14.27 -1.79 -4.96
N LEU A 92 -13.43 -1.74 -3.91
CA LEU A 92 -13.17 -0.55 -3.11
C LEU A 92 -12.18 0.44 -3.75
N GLY A 93 -11.58 0.10 -4.89
CA GLY A 93 -10.80 1.02 -5.68
C GLY A 93 -9.31 0.69 -5.86
N ALA A 94 -8.81 -0.44 -5.38
CA ALA A 94 -7.42 -0.83 -5.59
C ALA A 94 -7.13 -1.29 -7.03
N ASP A 95 -5.94 -0.96 -7.55
CA ASP A 95 -5.43 -1.45 -8.85
C ASP A 95 -4.50 -2.64 -8.69
N SER A 96 -3.82 -2.75 -7.55
CA SER A 96 -2.83 -3.81 -7.29
C SER A 96 -2.83 -4.21 -5.81
N PHE A 97 -2.28 -5.39 -5.53
CA PHE A 97 -2.44 -6.04 -4.23
C PHE A 97 -1.09 -6.53 -3.73
N GLU A 98 -0.83 -6.34 -2.45
CA GLU A 98 0.41 -6.77 -1.81
C GLU A 98 0.11 -7.95 -0.87
N PHE A 99 0.91 -9.01 -1.00
CA PHE A 99 0.84 -10.20 -0.17
C PHE A 99 2.12 -10.32 0.66
N GLY A 100 1.99 -10.39 1.96
CA GLY A 100 3.14 -10.53 2.87
C GLY A 100 3.11 -11.87 3.58
N THR A 101 2.40 -11.93 4.70
CA THR A 101 2.36 -13.10 5.59
C THR A 101 1.98 -14.39 4.88
N THR A 102 0.98 -14.36 4.01
CA THR A 102 0.53 -15.54 3.28
C THR A 102 1.62 -16.10 2.38
N ALA A 103 2.35 -15.22 1.67
CA ALA A 103 3.50 -15.65 0.87
C ALA A 103 4.59 -16.30 1.73
N LEU A 104 4.86 -15.75 2.92
CA LEU A 104 5.80 -16.36 3.87
C LEU A 104 5.32 -17.73 4.37
N MET A 105 4.02 -17.87 4.63
CA MET A 105 3.44 -19.16 5.06
C MET A 105 3.57 -20.24 3.98
N MET A 106 3.42 -19.89 2.71
CA MET A 106 3.67 -20.81 1.60
C MET A 106 5.13 -21.26 1.53
N LEU A 107 6.04 -20.48 2.08
CA LEU A 107 7.46 -20.83 2.26
C LEU A 107 7.76 -21.42 3.65
N LYS A 108 6.76 -21.99 4.31
CA LYS A 108 6.85 -22.68 5.61
C LYS A 108 7.09 -21.77 6.81
N CYS A 109 6.74 -20.48 6.75
CA CYS A 109 6.72 -19.63 7.94
C CYS A 109 5.71 -20.15 8.97
N VAL A 110 6.15 -20.38 10.20
CA VAL A 110 5.32 -20.88 11.31
C VAL A 110 4.81 -19.77 12.23
N MET A 111 5.00 -18.51 11.86
CA MET A 111 4.54 -17.33 12.61
C MET A 111 5.05 -17.24 14.06
N ALA A 112 6.20 -17.85 14.36
CA ALA A 112 6.80 -17.88 15.70
C ALA A 112 7.31 -16.53 16.20
N LYS A 113 7.35 -15.51 15.34
CA LYS A 113 7.83 -14.13 15.64
C LYS A 113 9.29 -14.03 16.13
N ASN A 114 10.09 -15.05 15.93
CA ASN A 114 11.54 -15.08 16.25
C ASN A 114 12.39 -14.68 15.04
N CYS A 115 11.87 -13.79 14.19
CA CYS A 115 12.46 -13.44 12.89
C CYS A 115 13.89 -12.86 13.00
N ASN A 116 14.18 -12.13 14.05
CA ASN A 116 15.44 -11.40 14.26
C ASN A 116 16.46 -12.13 15.16
N VAL A 117 16.12 -13.28 15.71
CA VAL A 117 17.02 -14.05 16.60
C VAL A 117 17.41 -15.38 15.97
N LYS A 118 16.46 -16.31 15.91
CA LYS A 118 16.62 -17.64 15.30
C LYS A 118 15.32 -18.04 14.65
N CYS A 119 15.18 -17.77 13.35
CA CYS A 119 13.98 -18.09 12.58
C CYS A 119 13.84 -19.61 12.47
N PRO A 120 12.74 -20.22 12.95
CA PRO A 120 12.55 -21.66 12.85
C PRO A 120 12.41 -22.16 11.40
N ALA A 121 11.96 -21.29 10.49
CA ALA A 121 11.80 -21.61 9.07
C ALA A 121 12.96 -21.12 8.19
N GLY A 122 13.99 -20.51 8.77
CA GLY A 122 15.17 -20.02 8.03
C GLY A 122 14.92 -18.87 7.06
N LEU A 123 13.75 -18.22 7.10
CA LEU A 123 13.37 -17.17 6.12
C LEU A 123 14.09 -15.84 6.32
N THR A 124 14.52 -15.54 7.55
CA THR A 124 15.15 -14.25 7.90
C THR A 124 16.52 -14.44 8.53
N THR A 125 16.62 -15.28 9.51
CA THR A 125 17.85 -15.70 10.18
C THR A 125 17.89 -17.22 10.19
N ASN A 126 19.08 -17.83 10.44
CA ASN A 126 19.24 -19.30 10.49
C ASN A 126 18.99 -19.99 9.11
N PRO A 127 19.62 -19.50 8.01
CA PRO A 127 19.29 -19.92 6.64
C PRO A 127 19.55 -21.41 6.37
N GLU A 128 20.35 -22.08 7.19
CA GLU A 128 20.69 -23.49 7.08
C GLU A 128 19.50 -24.44 7.29
N VAL A 129 18.42 -23.95 7.94
CA VAL A 129 17.17 -24.73 8.11
C VAL A 129 16.09 -24.38 7.07
N PHE A 130 16.40 -23.49 6.11
CA PHE A 130 15.43 -23.10 5.10
C PHE A 130 15.14 -24.26 4.14
N ASP A 131 13.87 -24.62 4.05
CA ASP A 131 13.35 -25.70 3.20
C ASP A 131 12.05 -25.25 2.49
N GLY A 132 12.01 -24.00 2.03
CA GLY A 132 10.88 -23.44 1.29
C GLY A 132 10.87 -23.90 -0.17
N ASP A 133 9.69 -24.31 -0.68
CA ASP A 133 9.51 -24.65 -2.10
C ASP A 133 8.87 -23.46 -2.85
N PRO A 134 9.57 -22.80 -3.79
CA PRO A 134 9.02 -21.71 -4.57
C PRO A 134 7.83 -22.12 -5.43
N ARG A 135 7.72 -23.43 -5.79
CA ARG A 135 6.58 -23.97 -6.56
C ARG A 135 5.28 -23.90 -5.75
N ALA A 136 5.35 -24.13 -4.42
CA ALA A 136 4.20 -24.00 -3.53
C ALA A 136 3.67 -22.55 -3.53
N LEU A 137 4.56 -21.56 -3.52
CA LEU A 137 4.19 -20.15 -3.61
C LEU A 137 3.60 -19.80 -4.99
N ALA A 138 4.20 -20.30 -6.07
CA ALA A 138 3.68 -20.10 -7.42
C ALA A 138 2.27 -20.72 -7.57
N GLN A 139 2.07 -21.95 -7.10
CA GLN A 139 0.78 -22.61 -7.15
C GLN A 139 -0.28 -21.86 -6.33
N TYR A 140 0.08 -21.34 -5.18
CA TYR A 140 -0.82 -20.52 -4.37
C TYR A 140 -1.32 -19.30 -5.17
N PHE A 141 -0.44 -18.55 -5.84
CA PHE A 141 -0.86 -17.40 -6.65
C PHE A 141 -1.69 -17.79 -7.86
N LEU A 142 -1.42 -18.94 -8.48
CA LEU A 142 -2.27 -19.47 -9.55
C LEU A 142 -3.69 -19.78 -9.03
N ASN A 143 -3.80 -20.35 -7.85
CA ASN A 143 -5.10 -20.63 -7.22
C ASN A 143 -5.84 -19.33 -6.88
N VAL A 144 -5.17 -18.33 -6.30
CA VAL A 144 -5.76 -17.01 -6.06
C VAL A 144 -6.24 -16.36 -7.36
N ALA A 145 -5.43 -16.43 -8.42
CA ALA A 145 -5.82 -15.87 -9.72
C ALA A 145 -7.03 -16.60 -10.32
N GLN A 146 -7.11 -17.92 -10.15
CA GLN A 146 -8.27 -18.71 -10.60
C GLN A 146 -9.53 -18.32 -9.84
N GLU A 147 -9.46 -18.23 -8.51
CA GLU A 147 -10.59 -17.78 -7.67
C GLU A 147 -11.06 -16.37 -8.08
N VAL A 148 -10.13 -15.42 -8.32
CA VAL A 148 -10.46 -14.08 -8.83
C VAL A 148 -11.23 -14.17 -10.15
N ARG A 149 -10.78 -15.01 -11.09
CA ARG A 149 -11.48 -15.19 -12.38
C ARG A 149 -12.89 -15.74 -12.21
N GLU A 150 -13.09 -16.69 -11.33
CA GLU A 150 -14.39 -17.29 -11.04
C GLU A 150 -15.34 -16.25 -10.45
N ILE A 151 -14.91 -15.51 -9.44
CA ILE A 151 -15.73 -14.44 -8.83
C ILE A 151 -16.07 -13.35 -9.85
N LEU A 152 -15.11 -12.90 -10.65
CA LEU A 152 -15.37 -11.89 -11.68
C LEU A 152 -16.35 -12.39 -12.73
N ALA A 153 -16.28 -13.68 -13.12
CA ALA A 153 -17.23 -14.29 -14.05
C ALA A 153 -18.65 -14.34 -13.47
N GLU A 154 -18.80 -14.70 -12.20
CA GLU A 154 -20.10 -14.69 -11.51
C GLU A 154 -20.69 -13.28 -11.42
N LEU A 155 -19.85 -12.25 -11.23
CA LEU A 155 -20.27 -10.86 -11.20
C LEU A 155 -20.50 -10.25 -12.61
N GLY A 156 -20.16 -10.97 -13.69
CA GLY A 156 -20.22 -10.46 -15.06
C GLY A 156 -19.22 -9.34 -15.34
N ILE A 157 -18.08 -9.29 -14.61
CA ILE A 157 -17.05 -8.27 -14.77
C ILE A 157 -15.84 -8.87 -15.52
N PRO A 158 -15.43 -8.28 -16.67
CA PRO A 158 -14.39 -8.88 -17.53
C PRO A 158 -12.99 -8.87 -16.93
N SER A 159 -12.69 -7.94 -16.03
CA SER A 159 -11.33 -7.79 -15.45
C SER A 159 -11.33 -7.08 -14.11
N LEU A 160 -10.26 -7.28 -13.33
CA LEU A 160 -10.03 -6.51 -12.08
C LEU A 160 -9.97 -5.00 -12.34
N ARG A 161 -9.47 -4.59 -13.50
CA ARG A 161 -9.43 -3.17 -13.88
C ARG A 161 -10.83 -2.59 -14.01
N GLU A 162 -11.75 -3.36 -14.55
CA GLU A 162 -13.15 -2.94 -14.68
C GLU A 162 -13.95 -3.10 -13.38
N ALA A 163 -13.46 -3.92 -12.44
CA ALA A 163 -14.02 -4.03 -11.11
C ALA A 163 -13.69 -2.81 -10.22
N ARG A 164 -12.65 -2.05 -10.57
CA ARG A 164 -12.14 -0.94 -9.77
C ARG A 164 -13.23 0.07 -9.41
N GLY A 165 -13.51 0.21 -8.12
CA GLY A 165 -14.44 1.19 -7.58
C GLY A 165 -15.93 0.88 -7.79
N LYS A 166 -16.29 -0.31 -8.28
CA LYS A 166 -17.68 -0.74 -8.44
C LYS A 166 -18.27 -1.19 -7.10
N VAL A 167 -18.40 -0.26 -6.18
CA VAL A 167 -18.88 -0.52 -4.81
C VAL A 167 -20.32 -1.04 -4.74
N ASN A 168 -21.11 -0.86 -5.78
CA ASN A 168 -22.48 -1.38 -5.89
C ASN A 168 -22.56 -2.92 -5.85
N PHE A 169 -21.47 -3.63 -6.07
CA PHE A 169 -21.37 -5.09 -5.88
C PHE A 169 -21.07 -5.50 -4.45
N LEU A 170 -20.86 -4.54 -3.54
CA LEU A 170 -20.55 -4.82 -2.13
C LEU A 170 -21.76 -4.54 -1.23
N HIS A 171 -21.98 -5.42 -0.29
CA HIS A 171 -22.95 -5.24 0.78
C HIS A 171 -22.26 -5.27 2.14
N LEU A 172 -22.62 -4.31 3.00
CA LEU A 172 -22.20 -4.34 4.39
C LEU A 172 -23.11 -5.31 5.15
N LEU A 173 -22.49 -6.28 5.80
CA LEU A 173 -23.20 -7.20 6.66
C LEU A 173 -23.30 -6.60 8.06
N ASP A 174 -24.50 -6.61 8.64
CA ASP A 174 -24.69 -6.28 10.04
C ASP A 174 -24.05 -7.35 10.93
N HIS A 175 -23.10 -6.90 11.75
CA HIS A 175 -22.45 -7.75 12.73
C HIS A 175 -22.69 -7.22 14.13
N PRO A 176 -23.07 -8.06 15.12
CA PRO A 176 -23.41 -7.59 16.47
C PRO A 176 -22.34 -6.73 17.13
N ALA A 177 -21.06 -6.97 16.82
CA ALA A 177 -19.95 -6.19 17.37
C ALA A 177 -19.76 -4.81 16.70
N SER A 178 -20.38 -4.55 15.55
CA SER A 178 -20.25 -3.29 14.82
C SER A 178 -21.51 -2.45 14.84
N VAL A 179 -22.67 -3.05 15.08
CA VAL A 179 -23.95 -2.35 15.11
C VAL A 179 -23.94 -1.25 16.18
N GLY A 180 -24.19 -0.01 15.76
CA GLY A 180 -24.19 1.15 16.62
C GLY A 180 -22.82 1.67 17.09
N GLN A 181 -21.73 0.98 16.72
CA GLN A 181 -20.36 1.38 17.10
C GLN A 181 -19.51 1.84 15.92
N LEU A 182 -19.71 1.28 14.74
CA LEU A 182 -18.93 1.58 13.54
C LEU A 182 -19.87 1.73 12.33
N ASP A 183 -19.91 2.93 11.78
CA ASP A 183 -20.59 3.20 10.50
C ASP A 183 -19.55 3.26 9.37
N VAL A 184 -19.57 2.27 8.51
CA VAL A 184 -18.68 2.17 7.35
C VAL A 184 -19.40 2.36 6.01
N ARG A 185 -20.65 2.82 6.03
CA ARG A 185 -21.47 3.04 4.81
C ARG A 185 -20.80 4.01 3.84
N ALA A 186 -20.05 4.98 4.36
CA ALA A 186 -19.27 5.90 3.52
C ALA A 186 -18.23 5.22 2.62
N MET A 187 -17.78 4.00 2.95
CA MET A 187 -16.89 3.22 2.08
C MET A 187 -17.54 2.82 0.75
N LEU A 188 -18.86 2.69 0.74
CA LEU A 188 -19.64 2.31 -0.43
C LEU A 188 -20.28 3.51 -1.13
N ALA A 189 -19.90 4.73 -0.76
CA ALA A 189 -20.38 5.93 -1.43
C ALA A 189 -19.75 6.05 -2.83
N GLU A 190 -20.59 6.23 -3.83
CA GLU A 190 -20.16 6.58 -5.18
C GLU A 190 -19.76 8.06 -5.20
N VAL A 191 -18.60 8.36 -5.74
CA VAL A 191 -18.08 9.71 -5.90
C VAL A 191 -17.91 9.99 -7.38
N GLU A 192 -18.49 11.09 -7.84
CA GLU A 192 -18.28 11.56 -9.21
C GLU A 192 -16.82 11.94 -9.43
N GLU A 193 -16.29 11.52 -10.57
CA GLU A 193 -14.94 11.87 -10.97
C GLU A 193 -14.87 13.36 -11.34
N TYR A 194 -14.08 14.12 -10.60
CA TYR A 194 -13.77 15.48 -10.98
C TYR A 194 -12.66 15.48 -12.02
N ARG A 195 -12.99 15.81 -13.26
CA ARG A 195 -12.02 15.92 -14.35
C ARG A 195 -11.45 17.33 -14.40
N VAL A 196 -10.19 17.46 -14.02
CA VAL A 196 -9.42 18.67 -14.28
C VAL A 196 -8.70 18.52 -15.62
N GLU A 197 -8.86 19.49 -16.51
CA GLU A 197 -8.13 19.50 -17.79
C GLU A 197 -6.62 19.49 -17.59
N LYS A 198 -6.13 20.19 -16.57
CA LYS A 198 -4.72 20.23 -16.20
C LYS A 198 -4.59 20.04 -14.69
N PRO A 199 -4.16 18.87 -14.21
CA PRO A 199 -3.90 18.68 -12.79
C PRO A 199 -2.81 19.65 -12.33
N VAL A 200 -3.07 20.33 -11.21
CA VAL A 200 -2.07 21.20 -10.58
C VAL A 200 -1.13 20.29 -9.79
N TYR A 201 0.02 20.01 -10.37
CA TYR A 201 1.13 19.43 -9.62
C TYR A 201 1.86 20.57 -8.88
N LEU A 202 2.29 20.30 -7.66
CA LEU A 202 3.25 21.16 -7.00
C LEU A 202 4.54 21.11 -7.83
N GLN A 203 4.85 22.19 -8.52
CA GLN A 203 6.18 22.35 -9.09
C GLN A 203 7.12 22.71 -7.94
N SER A 204 7.86 21.73 -7.47
CA SER A 204 9.04 21.99 -6.67
C SER A 204 10.18 22.30 -7.63
N ASP A 205 10.83 23.40 -7.45
CA ASP A 205 12.05 23.71 -8.19
C ASP A 205 13.25 22.88 -7.73
N TYR A 206 13.07 22.09 -6.63
CA TYR A 206 14.11 21.27 -6.00
C TYR A 206 15.42 22.03 -5.72
N TYR A 207 15.36 23.34 -5.66
CA TYR A 207 16.55 24.21 -5.54
C TYR A 207 17.44 23.82 -4.37
N LEU A 208 16.85 23.55 -3.21
CA LEU A 208 17.62 23.13 -2.03
C LEU A 208 18.23 21.74 -2.21
N ASP A 209 17.48 20.80 -2.77
CA ASP A 209 17.96 19.44 -3.04
C ASP A 209 19.11 19.46 -4.04
N ASP A 210 18.99 20.22 -5.11
CA ASP A 210 20.04 20.37 -6.12
C ASP A 210 21.31 21.04 -5.54
N LYS A 211 21.15 21.98 -4.61
CA LYS A 211 22.26 22.63 -3.91
C LYS A 211 22.99 21.62 -3.01
N PHE A 212 22.26 20.80 -2.26
CA PHE A 212 22.83 19.75 -1.41
C PHE A 212 23.49 18.66 -2.24
N ILE A 213 22.85 18.20 -3.28
CA ILE A 213 23.40 17.18 -4.21
C ILE A 213 24.70 17.67 -4.83
N ARG A 214 24.77 18.93 -5.24
CA ARG A 214 26.02 19.52 -5.78
C ARG A 214 27.13 19.52 -4.75
N LYS A 215 26.87 19.96 -3.52
CA LYS A 215 27.86 19.94 -2.42
C LYS A 215 28.35 18.52 -2.08
N ILE A 216 27.42 17.56 -2.01
CA ILE A 216 27.76 16.17 -1.73
C ILE A 216 28.60 15.59 -2.86
N ARG A 217 28.23 15.81 -4.13
CA ARG A 217 28.99 15.35 -5.30
C ARG A 217 30.40 15.96 -5.31
N GLN A 218 30.51 17.27 -5.08
CA GLN A 218 31.78 17.95 -5.02
C GLN A 218 32.69 17.35 -3.93
N SER A 219 32.17 17.10 -2.73
CA SER A 219 32.91 16.47 -1.65
C SER A 219 33.39 15.05 -1.99
N ILE A 220 32.59 14.26 -2.70
CA ILE A 220 32.95 12.89 -3.13
C ILE A 220 34.04 12.93 -4.18
N PHE A 221 33.95 13.84 -5.18
CA PHE A 221 34.90 13.91 -6.29
C PHE A 221 36.22 14.60 -5.93
N GLU A 222 36.24 15.47 -4.90
CA GLU A 222 37.45 16.14 -4.43
C GLU A 222 38.24 15.35 -3.40
N GLU A 223 37.93 14.05 -3.23
CA GLU A 223 38.56 13.13 -2.26
C GLU A 223 38.55 13.58 -0.80
N ASN A 224 37.81 14.64 -0.48
CA ASN A 224 37.58 15.08 0.91
C ASN A 224 36.47 14.27 1.56
N ALA A 225 36.59 12.97 1.54
CA ALA A 225 35.56 11.98 1.89
C ALA A 225 35.16 11.94 3.38
N GLY A 226 35.32 13.01 4.13
CA GLY A 226 35.08 12.96 5.57
C GLY A 226 33.78 13.58 6.02
N GLN A 227 33.49 14.82 5.65
CA GLN A 227 32.31 15.54 6.14
C GLN A 227 31.82 16.58 5.14
N VAL A 228 30.53 16.51 4.79
CA VAL A 228 29.83 17.60 4.09
C VAL A 228 29.15 18.42 5.18
N THR A 229 29.62 19.65 5.40
CA THR A 229 28.95 20.58 6.31
C THR A 229 27.89 21.36 5.54
N ILE A 230 26.63 21.16 5.90
CA ILE A 230 25.50 21.94 5.41
C ILE A 230 25.15 22.94 6.51
N SER A 231 25.40 24.22 6.26
CA SER A 231 25.10 25.27 7.22
C SER A 231 23.63 25.70 7.13
N HIS A 232 23.11 26.29 8.21
CA HIS A 232 21.75 26.87 8.22
C HIS A 232 21.60 27.97 7.15
N ALA A 233 22.67 28.68 6.82
CA ALA A 233 22.69 29.67 5.75
C ALA A 233 22.43 29.05 4.36
N ASP A 234 22.80 27.79 4.15
CA ASP A 234 22.53 27.07 2.90
C ASP A 234 21.04 26.71 2.72
N ALA A 235 20.28 26.69 3.80
CA ALA A 235 18.86 26.40 3.80
C ALA A 235 17.96 27.63 3.65
N LEU A 236 18.53 28.83 3.87
CA LEU A 236 17.77 30.10 3.87
C LEU A 236 18.00 30.96 2.61
N THR A 237 18.86 30.56 1.70
CA THR A 237 19.14 31.23 0.43
C THR A 237 18.72 30.35 -0.75
#